data_5caeaeebcc086e728569312a4d08a6c5
#
_entry.id   5caeaeebcc086e728569312a4d08a6c5
#
_cell.length_a   1.000
_cell.length_b   1.000
_cell.length_c   1.000
_cell.angle_alpha   90.00
_cell.angle_beta   90.00
_cell.angle_gamma   90.00
#
_symmetry.space_group_name_H-M   'P 1'
#
loop_
_entity.id
_entity.type
_entity.pdbx_description
1 polymer ?
#
loop_
_entity_poly.entity_id
_entity_poly.type
_entity_poly.pdbx_seq_one_letter_code
_entity_poly.pdbx_strand_id
1 'polypeptide(L)'
;MGWGLWGQPRSVGAAWGFQALLRPCEPIGGCGAPGPAVQDRGIPVPPQLGRGPSAFIPAEEILQEGIESGRRQLLIEAFVSGGRVDNITMVMGLHPQYLSSFWKTQYLLLRMDGPLPYHKRHYIAIMAAARHQCTYLVGLHMGEFLQAGGNPAWLQGLHCAPQKLRNLNEINKLLAHRPWLITKEHIEALLKTGEHSWSLAELVQALVLLTHYHSLASFVFGCGINPEAGQDGGHGCRPPSPHSDGSPTAEDGTGCSGGRDAVREVEALMERMQLLRDSQREEEGVTQEEMATRFELEKTESLLVAPSDGPDRALQSGVLCFVEDPEFGYKDFTRRGEQAPPTFRAQDYTWEDHGFSLINRLYPDVGQLLDEKFQVVYNLTYNTIAMHCGVDTSMLRRAIWNYVHCVFGIRYDDYDYGEVNQLLERSLKVYIKTVACYPEKTTKRMYAQFWRHFKHSEKVHVNLLLLEARLQAALLYALRAVTRYMT
;
A
#
# COMPACT_ATOMS: atom_id res chain seq x y z
N MET A 1 -20.48 -27.42 33.65
CA MET A 1 -21.74 -27.93 33.09
C MET A 1 -22.37 -26.80 32.28
N GLY A 2 -22.61 -27.00 31.01
CA GLY A 2 -23.50 -26.14 30.19
C GLY A 2 -22.80 -25.27 29.17
N TRP A 3 -22.39 -25.84 28.05
CA TRP A 3 -22.09 -25.12 26.80
C TRP A 3 -23.41 -24.83 26.10
N GLY A 4 -23.76 -23.57 25.91
CA GLY A 4 -24.96 -23.08 25.21
C GLY A 4 -24.60 -22.40 23.90
N LEU A 5 -24.79 -23.09 22.80
CA LEU A 5 -25.21 -22.73 21.45
C LEU A 5 -25.16 -21.24 21.07
N TRP A 6 -24.21 -20.91 20.23
CA TRP A 6 -24.19 -19.67 19.44
C TRP A 6 -25.14 -19.80 18.24
N GLY A 7 -26.22 -19.01 18.30
CA GLY A 7 -27.16 -18.87 17.20
C GLY A 7 -26.51 -18.12 16.03
N GLN A 8 -26.70 -18.67 14.82
CA GLN A 8 -26.33 -18.01 13.57
C GLN A 8 -27.08 -16.68 13.41
N PRO A 9 -26.42 -15.60 12.97
CA PRO A 9 -27.14 -14.39 12.57
C PRO A 9 -27.83 -14.64 11.23
N ARG A 10 -29.11 -14.34 11.21
CA ARG A 10 -29.97 -14.34 10.01
C ARG A 10 -29.41 -13.36 9.00
N SER A 11 -29.12 -13.84 7.80
CA SER A 11 -28.82 -13.07 6.62
C SER A 11 -30.00 -12.12 6.30
N VAL A 12 -29.84 -10.84 6.57
CA VAL A 12 -30.67 -9.81 5.94
C VAL A 12 -29.98 -9.48 4.61
N GLY A 13 -30.44 -10.13 3.56
CA GLY A 13 -30.04 -9.87 2.19
C GLY A 13 -30.58 -8.51 1.74
N ALA A 14 -29.71 -7.49 1.76
CA ALA A 14 -29.84 -6.34 0.90
C ALA A 14 -29.03 -6.62 -0.36
N ALA A 15 -29.64 -7.35 -1.29
CA ALA A 15 -29.15 -7.47 -2.65
C ALA A 15 -29.24 -6.09 -3.30
N TRP A 16 -28.14 -5.37 -3.34
CA TRP A 16 -28.01 -4.18 -4.17
C TRP A 16 -28.01 -4.62 -5.63
N GLY A 17 -29.16 -4.34 -6.30
CA GLY A 17 -29.40 -4.67 -7.69
C GLY A 17 -28.49 -3.89 -8.65
N PHE A 18 -27.34 -4.45 -8.98
CA PHE A 18 -26.52 -4.07 -10.13
C PHE A 18 -26.84 -4.93 -11.36
N GLN A 19 -28.09 -5.37 -11.50
CA GLN A 19 -28.51 -6.29 -12.59
C GLN A 19 -29.46 -5.65 -13.60
N ALA A 20 -29.46 -4.35 -13.78
CA ALA A 20 -30.40 -3.68 -14.68
C ALA A 20 -29.71 -2.74 -15.67
N LEU A 21 -28.77 -3.21 -16.52
CA LEU A 21 -28.39 -2.50 -17.76
C LEU A 21 -27.69 -3.40 -18.82
N LEU A 22 -27.91 -4.70 -18.83
CA LEU A 22 -27.50 -5.53 -19.95
C LEU A 22 -28.72 -6.29 -20.49
N ARG A 23 -29.42 -5.69 -21.47
CA ARG A 23 -30.29 -6.48 -22.35
C ARG A 23 -29.42 -7.30 -23.31
N PRO A 24 -29.63 -8.62 -23.43
CA PRO A 24 -28.93 -9.40 -24.44
C PRO A 24 -29.43 -9.00 -25.83
N CYS A 25 -28.51 -8.72 -26.76
CA CYS A 25 -28.81 -8.68 -28.18
C CYS A 25 -29.11 -10.11 -28.66
N GLU A 26 -30.27 -10.31 -29.25
CA GLU A 26 -30.66 -11.56 -29.91
C GLU A 26 -29.75 -11.88 -31.10
N PRO A 27 -29.42 -13.14 -31.36
CA PRO A 27 -28.60 -13.52 -32.49
C PRO A 27 -29.39 -13.53 -33.77
N ILE A 28 -28.99 -12.75 -34.75
CA ILE A 28 -29.46 -12.85 -36.13
C ILE A 28 -28.85 -14.14 -36.72
N GLY A 29 -29.68 -15.08 -37.06
CA GLY A 29 -29.28 -16.33 -37.67
C GLY A 29 -28.73 -16.12 -39.09
N GLY A 30 -27.62 -16.81 -39.39
CA GLY A 30 -27.03 -16.94 -40.72
C GLY A 30 -26.13 -18.16 -40.77
N CYS A 31 -26.62 -19.23 -41.44
CA CYS A 31 -25.85 -20.43 -41.78
C CYS A 31 -24.66 -20.08 -42.66
N GLY A 32 -23.46 -20.44 -42.26
CA GLY A 32 -22.25 -20.42 -43.08
C GLY A 32 -21.34 -21.57 -42.71
N ALA A 33 -20.91 -22.37 -43.66
CA ALA A 33 -20.10 -23.57 -43.55
C ALA A 33 -18.70 -23.31 -42.87
N PRO A 34 -18.05 -24.34 -42.30
CA PRO A 34 -16.76 -24.16 -41.62
C PRO A 34 -15.64 -23.91 -42.62
N GLY A 35 -15.07 -22.73 -42.54
CA GLY A 35 -13.83 -22.38 -43.22
C GLY A 35 -12.59 -22.91 -42.45
N PRO A 36 -11.43 -23.02 -43.08
CA PRO A 36 -10.24 -23.63 -42.50
C PRO A 36 -9.73 -22.84 -41.28
N ALA A 37 -9.22 -23.59 -40.30
CA ALA A 37 -8.66 -23.08 -39.06
C ALA A 37 -7.64 -21.95 -39.32
N VAL A 38 -8.01 -20.74 -38.93
CA VAL A 38 -7.07 -19.60 -38.87
C VAL A 38 -6.14 -19.86 -37.69
N GLN A 39 -4.88 -20.14 -37.98
CA GLN A 39 -3.83 -20.12 -37.00
C GLN A 39 -3.81 -18.72 -36.36
N ASP A 40 -4.08 -18.69 -35.07
CA ASP A 40 -4.00 -17.50 -34.25
C ASP A 40 -2.54 -16.98 -34.23
N ARG A 41 -2.23 -16.13 -35.21
CA ARG A 41 -1.01 -15.36 -35.20
C ARG A 41 -1.26 -14.23 -34.20
N GLY A 42 -0.72 -14.40 -33.00
CA GLY A 42 -0.71 -13.36 -31.98
C GLY A 42 -0.38 -12.00 -32.61
N ILE A 43 -1.19 -10.99 -32.33
CA ILE A 43 -1.01 -9.63 -32.84
C ILE A 43 0.39 -9.20 -32.40
N PRO A 44 1.32 -8.88 -33.34
CA PRO A 44 2.66 -8.44 -32.94
C PRO A 44 2.52 -7.14 -32.15
N VAL A 45 2.92 -7.16 -30.89
CA VAL A 45 2.98 -5.98 -30.03
C VAL A 45 3.99 -5.03 -30.68
N PRO A 46 3.60 -3.79 -31.04
CA PRO A 46 4.52 -2.84 -31.65
C PRO A 46 5.73 -2.57 -30.73
N PRO A 47 6.97 -2.57 -31.23
CA PRO A 47 8.18 -2.40 -30.42
C PRO A 47 8.33 -1.02 -29.77
N GLN A 48 7.37 -0.14 -29.88
CA GLN A 48 7.33 1.23 -29.33
C GLN A 48 6.17 1.50 -28.38
N LEU A 49 5.49 0.50 -27.85
CA LEU A 49 4.63 0.73 -26.68
C LEU A 49 5.55 1.08 -25.50
N GLY A 50 5.38 2.31 -25.00
CA GLY A 50 6.21 2.95 -24.00
C GLY A 50 6.56 2.07 -22.79
N ARG A 51 7.31 2.61 -21.86
CA ARG A 51 7.67 1.92 -20.61
C ARG A 51 6.43 1.22 -20.06
N GLY A 52 6.50 -0.11 -19.85
CA GLY A 52 5.38 -0.90 -19.31
C GLY A 52 4.87 -0.35 -17.96
N PRO A 53 3.85 -0.97 -17.32
CA PRO A 53 3.24 -0.45 -16.10
C PRO A 53 4.21 -0.28 -14.93
N SER A 54 5.33 -0.99 -14.91
CA SER A 54 6.36 -0.94 -13.87
C SER A 54 7.76 -0.89 -14.47
N ALA A 55 8.67 -0.15 -13.80
CA ALA A 55 10.10 -0.17 -14.10
C ALA A 55 10.83 -1.37 -13.48
N PHE A 56 10.18 -2.08 -12.52
CA PHE A 56 10.77 -3.20 -11.79
C PHE A 56 10.29 -4.55 -12.29
N ILE A 57 9.07 -4.62 -12.78
CA ILE A 57 8.38 -5.84 -13.20
C ILE A 57 8.30 -5.85 -14.74
N PRO A 58 8.74 -6.94 -15.42
CA PRO A 58 8.60 -7.07 -16.86
C PRO A 58 7.13 -6.91 -17.31
N ALA A 59 6.92 -6.18 -18.39
CA ALA A 59 5.56 -5.93 -18.90
C ALA A 59 4.87 -7.23 -19.30
N GLU A 60 5.63 -8.20 -19.80
CA GLU A 60 5.14 -9.52 -20.20
C GLU A 60 4.48 -10.26 -19.03
N GLU A 61 5.06 -10.18 -17.82
CA GLU A 61 4.49 -10.82 -16.64
C GLU A 61 3.20 -10.15 -16.16
N ILE A 62 3.09 -8.83 -16.37
CA ILE A 62 1.86 -8.07 -16.03
C ILE A 62 0.79 -8.30 -17.08
N LEU A 63 1.17 -8.48 -18.34
CA LEU A 63 0.25 -8.54 -19.48
C LEU A 63 -0.04 -9.96 -19.97
N GLN A 64 0.57 -11.01 -19.37
CA GLN A 64 0.44 -12.41 -19.84
C GLN A 64 -1.03 -12.81 -20.05
N GLU A 65 -1.26 -13.39 -21.26
CA GLU A 65 -2.53 -13.99 -21.70
C GLU A 65 -2.77 -15.29 -20.95
N GLY A 66 -3.33 -15.46 -20.01
CA GLY A 66 -3.61 -16.63 -19.16
C GLY A 66 -4.29 -16.17 -17.89
N ILE A 67 -4.72 -14.93 -17.95
CA ILE A 67 -5.34 -14.22 -16.88
C ILE A 67 -6.67 -14.88 -16.54
N GLU A 68 -6.78 -15.33 -15.31
CA GLU A 68 -8.03 -15.78 -14.71
C GLU A 68 -9.17 -14.85 -15.14
N SER A 69 -10.30 -15.43 -15.56
CA SER A 69 -11.46 -14.67 -16.06
C SER A 69 -11.86 -13.51 -15.14
N GLY A 70 -11.65 -13.65 -13.82
CA GLY A 70 -11.91 -12.63 -12.82
C GLY A 70 -11.04 -11.37 -12.96
N ARG A 71 -9.76 -11.49 -13.27
CA ARG A 71 -8.87 -10.33 -13.49
C ARG A 71 -9.31 -9.53 -14.71
N ARG A 72 -9.60 -10.21 -15.82
CA ARG A 72 -10.05 -9.56 -17.05
C ARG A 72 -11.32 -8.74 -16.80
N GLN A 73 -12.28 -9.32 -16.08
CA GLN A 73 -13.53 -8.64 -15.74
C GLN A 73 -13.27 -7.36 -14.92
N LEU A 74 -12.43 -7.43 -13.89
CA LEU A 74 -12.08 -6.26 -13.06
C LEU A 74 -11.38 -5.16 -13.86
N LEU A 75 -10.49 -5.50 -14.78
CA LEU A 75 -9.83 -4.52 -15.63
C LEU A 75 -10.81 -3.85 -16.60
N ILE A 76 -11.81 -4.60 -17.13
CA ILE A 76 -12.89 -4.06 -17.96
C ILE A 76 -13.76 -3.12 -17.12
N GLU A 77 -14.13 -3.49 -15.90
CA GLU A 77 -14.91 -2.65 -14.98
C GLU A 77 -14.16 -1.36 -14.62
N ALA A 78 -12.86 -1.44 -14.34
CA ALA A 78 -12.01 -0.28 -14.13
C ALA A 78 -11.97 0.64 -15.34
N PHE A 79 -11.85 0.08 -16.55
CA PHE A 79 -11.88 0.84 -17.80
C PHE A 79 -13.24 1.50 -18.03
N VAL A 80 -14.34 0.78 -17.86
CA VAL A 80 -15.69 1.32 -18.08
C VAL A 80 -16.02 2.45 -17.12
N SER A 81 -15.56 2.35 -15.86
CA SER A 81 -15.85 3.36 -14.83
C SER A 81 -14.92 4.57 -14.87
N GLY A 82 -13.66 4.39 -15.28
CA GLY A 82 -12.62 5.43 -15.27
C GLY A 82 -12.18 5.94 -16.64
N GLY A 83 -12.63 5.30 -17.73
CA GLY A 83 -12.19 5.61 -19.09
C GLY A 83 -10.75 5.16 -19.41
N ARG A 84 -10.03 4.63 -18.41
CA ARG A 84 -8.66 4.12 -18.53
C ARG A 84 -8.40 3.08 -17.45
N VAL A 85 -7.33 2.31 -17.62
CA VAL A 85 -6.80 1.42 -16.58
C VAL A 85 -5.43 1.98 -16.16
N ASP A 86 -5.33 2.42 -14.92
CA ASP A 86 -4.10 2.97 -14.37
C ASP A 86 -3.04 1.88 -14.14
N ASN A 87 -1.76 2.23 -14.23
CA ASN A 87 -0.65 1.30 -14.03
C ASN A 87 -0.65 0.63 -12.65
N ILE A 88 -1.12 1.33 -11.61
CA ILE A 88 -1.37 0.73 -10.29
C ILE A 88 -2.34 -0.45 -10.40
N THR A 89 -3.49 -0.24 -11.06
CA THR A 89 -4.52 -1.26 -11.27
C THR A 89 -3.97 -2.46 -12.05
N MET A 90 -3.14 -2.20 -13.06
CA MET A 90 -2.48 -3.26 -13.84
C MET A 90 -1.60 -4.14 -12.97
N VAL A 91 -0.76 -3.55 -12.12
CA VAL A 91 0.15 -4.29 -11.23
C VAL A 91 -0.60 -4.98 -10.10
N MET A 92 -1.58 -4.32 -9.45
CA MET A 92 -2.43 -4.95 -8.44
C MET A 92 -3.27 -6.09 -9.03
N GLY A 93 -3.52 -6.07 -10.34
CA GLY A 93 -4.20 -7.13 -11.07
C GLY A 93 -3.47 -8.48 -11.05
N LEU A 94 -2.21 -8.56 -10.62
CA LEU A 94 -1.56 -9.83 -10.31
C LEU A 94 -2.22 -10.56 -9.13
N HIS A 95 -3.05 -9.85 -8.35
CA HIS A 95 -3.85 -10.36 -7.23
C HIS A 95 -5.30 -9.91 -7.34
N PRO A 96 -6.12 -10.58 -8.18
CA PRO A 96 -7.48 -10.10 -8.49
C PRO A 96 -8.40 -9.96 -7.27
N GLN A 97 -8.26 -10.83 -6.28
CA GLN A 97 -9.06 -10.77 -5.05
C GLN A 97 -8.79 -9.47 -4.28
N TYR A 98 -7.51 -9.09 -4.14
CA TYR A 98 -7.14 -7.83 -3.51
C TYR A 98 -7.55 -6.63 -4.38
N LEU A 99 -7.32 -6.68 -5.68
CA LEU A 99 -7.71 -5.61 -6.62
C LEU A 99 -9.20 -5.28 -6.49
N SER A 100 -10.06 -6.29 -6.35
CA SER A 100 -11.51 -6.09 -6.17
C SER A 100 -11.82 -5.26 -4.93
N SER A 101 -11.26 -5.63 -3.76
CA SER A 101 -11.48 -4.89 -2.51
C SER A 101 -10.84 -3.50 -2.54
N PHE A 102 -9.65 -3.37 -3.12
CA PHE A 102 -8.97 -2.09 -3.31
C PHE A 102 -9.82 -1.14 -4.18
N TRP A 103 -10.33 -1.64 -5.30
CA TRP A 103 -11.11 -0.84 -6.23
C TRP A 103 -12.44 -0.36 -5.61
N LYS A 104 -13.15 -1.22 -4.88
CA LYS A 104 -14.35 -0.84 -4.12
C LYS A 104 -14.04 0.27 -3.11
N THR A 105 -12.92 0.14 -2.39
CA THR A 105 -12.49 1.16 -1.42
C THR A 105 -12.19 2.49 -2.10
N GLN A 106 -11.45 2.48 -3.21
CA GLN A 106 -11.15 3.69 -4.00
C GLN A 106 -12.43 4.36 -4.50
N TYR A 107 -13.36 3.58 -5.03
CA TYR A 107 -14.63 4.09 -5.53
C TYR A 107 -15.43 4.78 -4.41
N LEU A 108 -15.54 4.14 -3.24
CA LEU A 108 -16.22 4.71 -2.09
C LEU A 108 -15.54 6.00 -1.59
N LEU A 109 -14.24 5.98 -1.43
CA LEU A 109 -13.48 7.13 -0.92
C LEU A 109 -13.56 8.36 -1.83
N LEU A 110 -13.58 8.16 -3.16
CA LEU A 110 -13.43 9.25 -4.12
C LEU A 110 -14.71 9.63 -4.85
N ARG A 111 -15.65 8.69 -5.05
CA ARG A 111 -16.80 8.86 -5.97
C ARG A 111 -18.17 8.70 -5.32
N MET A 112 -18.27 8.13 -4.12
CA MET A 112 -19.53 8.03 -3.38
C MET A 112 -19.77 9.26 -2.52
N ASP A 113 -21.03 9.53 -2.22
CA ASP A 113 -21.41 10.62 -1.31
C ASP A 113 -20.75 10.47 0.06
N GLY A 114 -20.41 11.59 0.67
CA GLY A 114 -19.74 11.62 1.96
C GLY A 114 -19.58 13.04 2.48
N PRO A 115 -19.00 13.21 3.67
CA PRO A 115 -18.91 14.52 4.31
C PRO A 115 -18.04 15.53 3.56
N LEU A 116 -17.08 15.08 2.75
CA LEU A 116 -16.19 15.95 1.98
C LEU A 116 -16.61 16.05 0.51
N PRO A 117 -16.62 17.25 -0.09
CA PRO A 117 -16.76 17.42 -1.54
C PRO A 117 -15.67 16.69 -2.33
N TYR A 118 -16.00 16.18 -3.52
CA TYR A 118 -15.09 15.36 -4.33
C TYR A 118 -13.74 16.04 -4.62
N HIS A 119 -13.73 17.29 -5.06
CA HIS A 119 -12.51 18.03 -5.34
C HIS A 119 -11.61 18.16 -4.10
N LYS A 120 -12.16 18.32 -2.89
CA LYS A 120 -11.36 18.36 -1.66
C LYS A 120 -10.70 17.01 -1.34
N ARG A 121 -11.38 15.88 -1.65
CA ARG A 121 -10.80 14.54 -1.47
C ARG A 121 -9.57 14.35 -2.34
N HIS A 122 -9.64 14.76 -3.61
CA HIS A 122 -8.49 14.72 -4.52
C HIS A 122 -7.37 15.67 -4.07
N TYR A 123 -7.70 16.84 -3.54
CA TYR A 123 -6.68 17.76 -3.01
C TYR A 123 -5.96 17.19 -1.77
N ILE A 124 -6.68 16.51 -0.88
CA ILE A 124 -6.10 15.79 0.26
C ILE A 124 -5.17 14.67 -0.22
N ALA A 125 -5.55 13.96 -1.29
CA ALA A 125 -4.69 12.96 -1.92
C ALA A 125 -3.40 13.56 -2.48
N ILE A 126 -3.47 14.75 -3.13
CA ILE A 126 -2.30 15.51 -3.59
C ILE A 126 -1.39 15.86 -2.41
N MET A 127 -1.95 16.43 -1.33
CA MET A 127 -1.19 16.78 -0.13
C MET A 127 -0.45 15.57 0.47
N ALA A 128 -1.12 14.41 0.56
CA ALA A 128 -0.52 13.19 1.08
C ALA A 128 0.59 12.65 0.18
N ALA A 129 0.33 12.55 -1.13
CA ALA A 129 1.29 12.04 -2.09
C ALA A 129 2.54 12.94 -2.23
N ALA A 130 2.35 14.24 -2.15
CA ALA A 130 3.43 15.24 -2.23
C ALA A 130 4.44 15.09 -1.08
N ARG A 131 3.99 14.69 0.13
CA ARG A 131 4.88 14.44 1.29
C ARG A 131 5.93 13.37 1.00
N HIS A 132 5.62 12.43 0.11
CA HIS A 132 6.52 11.36 -0.33
C HIS A 132 7.13 11.65 -1.70
N GLN A 133 6.98 12.87 -2.23
CA GLN A 133 7.45 13.24 -3.57
C GLN A 133 6.93 12.29 -4.67
N CYS A 134 5.74 11.71 -4.46
CA CYS A 134 5.14 10.77 -5.40
C CYS A 134 4.45 11.53 -6.55
N THR A 135 5.26 11.92 -7.54
CA THR A 135 4.79 12.67 -8.73
C THR A 135 3.70 11.94 -9.50
N TYR A 136 3.75 10.61 -9.51
CA TYR A 136 2.72 9.77 -10.12
C TYR A 136 1.34 10.05 -9.52
N LEU A 137 1.18 9.92 -8.20
CA LEU A 137 -0.11 10.15 -7.54
C LEU A 137 -0.52 11.62 -7.57
N VAL A 138 0.44 12.54 -7.42
CA VAL A 138 0.15 13.97 -7.51
C VAL A 138 -0.42 14.31 -8.89
N GLY A 139 0.24 13.87 -9.98
CA GLY A 139 -0.23 14.12 -11.35
C GLY A 139 -1.59 13.50 -11.64
N LEU A 140 -1.81 12.25 -11.17
CA LEU A 140 -3.10 11.55 -11.30
C LEU A 140 -4.23 12.38 -10.66
N HIS A 141 -4.03 12.80 -9.40
CA HIS A 141 -5.06 13.51 -8.64
C HIS A 141 -5.21 14.99 -9.01
N MET A 142 -4.21 15.63 -9.61
CA MET A 142 -4.38 16.95 -10.21
C MET A 142 -5.42 16.92 -11.34
N GLY A 143 -5.36 15.93 -12.23
CA GLY A 143 -6.35 15.72 -13.27
C GLY A 143 -7.75 15.47 -12.73
N GLU A 144 -7.89 14.54 -11.80
CA GLU A 144 -9.16 14.20 -11.16
C GLU A 144 -9.73 15.39 -10.34
N PHE A 145 -8.86 16.18 -9.70
CA PHE A 145 -9.27 17.40 -8.97
C PHE A 145 -9.95 18.42 -9.89
N LEU A 146 -9.38 18.66 -11.08
CA LEU A 146 -9.96 19.57 -12.06
C LEU A 146 -11.28 19.03 -12.62
N GLN A 147 -11.36 17.71 -12.91
CA GLN A 147 -12.58 17.07 -13.37
C GLN A 147 -13.70 17.13 -12.32
N ALA A 148 -13.34 17.08 -11.04
CA ALA A 148 -14.27 17.22 -9.92
C ALA A 148 -14.70 18.69 -9.64
N GLY A 149 -14.33 19.62 -10.49
CA GLY A 149 -14.67 21.06 -10.35
C GLY A 149 -13.79 21.80 -9.35
N GLY A 150 -12.58 21.30 -9.10
CA GLY A 150 -11.60 21.98 -8.24
C GLY A 150 -11.08 23.28 -8.87
N ASN A 151 -10.79 24.27 -8.04
CA ASN A 151 -10.26 25.56 -8.49
C ASN A 151 -8.78 25.40 -8.92
N PRO A 152 -8.43 25.65 -10.20
CA PRO A 152 -7.07 25.49 -10.70
C PRO A 152 -6.01 26.30 -9.93
N ALA A 153 -6.39 27.41 -9.31
CA ALA A 153 -5.47 28.22 -8.51
C ALA A 153 -4.87 27.44 -7.34
N TRP A 154 -5.58 26.44 -6.76
CA TRP A 154 -5.04 25.62 -5.65
C TRP A 154 -3.88 24.72 -6.09
N LEU A 155 -3.78 24.43 -7.38
CA LEU A 155 -2.69 23.61 -7.93
C LEU A 155 -1.36 24.38 -8.05
N GLN A 156 -1.36 25.69 -7.80
CA GLN A 156 -0.12 26.47 -7.71
C GLN A 156 0.64 26.26 -6.41
N GLY A 157 0.00 25.63 -5.39
CA GLY A 157 0.63 25.26 -4.15
C GLY A 157 -0.32 25.32 -2.95
N LEU A 158 0.14 24.80 -1.82
CA LEU A 158 -0.64 24.72 -0.60
C LEU A 158 -1.09 26.08 -0.09
N HIS A 159 -0.28 27.14 -0.29
CA HIS A 159 -0.60 28.51 0.09
C HIS A 159 -1.83 29.09 -0.63
N CYS A 160 -2.18 28.54 -1.80
CA CYS A 160 -3.36 28.94 -2.56
C CYS A 160 -4.62 28.17 -2.16
N ALA A 161 -4.50 27.13 -1.33
CA ALA A 161 -5.63 26.36 -0.86
C ALA A 161 -6.39 27.09 0.27
N PRO A 162 -7.68 26.79 0.48
CA PRO A 162 -8.45 27.31 1.62
C PRO A 162 -7.79 26.99 2.96
N GLN A 163 -7.92 27.88 3.94
CA GLN A 163 -7.34 27.74 5.27
C GLN A 163 -7.73 26.43 5.94
N LYS A 164 -8.97 25.98 5.78
CA LYS A 164 -9.43 24.68 6.30
C LYS A 164 -8.57 23.52 5.83
N LEU A 165 -8.20 23.48 4.54
CA LEU A 165 -7.29 22.44 4.00
C LEU A 165 -5.85 22.64 4.46
N ARG A 166 -5.36 23.89 4.53
CA ARG A 166 -4.02 24.17 5.04
C ARG A 166 -3.85 23.73 6.50
N ASN A 167 -4.89 23.83 7.31
CA ASN A 167 -4.87 23.38 8.70
C ASN A 167 -4.61 21.87 8.85
N LEU A 168 -4.86 21.05 7.78
CA LEU A 168 -4.51 19.63 7.79
C LEU A 168 -3.00 19.37 7.68
N ASN A 169 -2.20 20.37 7.31
CA ASN A 169 -0.79 20.12 6.98
C ASN A 169 -0.02 19.49 8.14
N GLU A 170 -0.24 19.93 9.38
CA GLU A 170 0.43 19.37 10.54
C GLU A 170 0.13 17.88 10.72
N ILE A 171 -1.15 17.50 10.71
CA ILE A 171 -1.53 16.10 10.86
C ILE A 171 -1.11 15.25 9.65
N ASN A 172 -1.12 15.84 8.45
CA ASN A 172 -0.64 15.20 7.22
C ASN A 172 0.84 14.81 7.36
N LYS A 173 1.71 15.73 7.78
CA LYS A 173 3.15 15.44 7.94
C LYS A 173 3.42 14.42 9.05
N LEU A 174 2.65 14.48 10.15
CA LEU A 174 2.78 13.50 11.22
C LEU A 174 2.38 12.11 10.76
N LEU A 175 1.22 11.96 10.11
CA LEU A 175 0.76 10.68 9.57
C LEU A 175 1.73 10.09 8.54
N ALA A 176 2.32 10.94 7.72
CA ALA A 176 3.28 10.51 6.70
C ALA A 176 4.55 9.89 7.28
N HIS A 177 5.07 10.47 8.37
CA HIS A 177 6.43 10.19 8.79
C HIS A 177 6.60 9.79 10.27
N ARG A 178 5.74 10.30 11.17
CA ARG A 178 5.86 10.10 12.62
C ARG A 178 4.50 10.04 13.31
N PRO A 179 3.65 9.04 12.96
CA PRO A 179 2.26 8.99 13.45
C PRO A 179 2.15 8.90 14.97
N TRP A 180 3.18 8.40 15.64
CA TRP A 180 3.25 8.33 17.10
C TRP A 180 3.28 9.69 17.81
N LEU A 181 3.52 10.79 17.08
CA LEU A 181 3.49 12.15 17.63
C LEU A 181 2.06 12.74 17.61
N ILE A 182 1.08 12.06 17.04
CA ILE A 182 -0.30 12.54 16.99
C ILE A 182 -0.91 12.45 18.39
N THR A 183 -1.47 13.56 18.84
CA THR A 183 -2.14 13.68 20.14
C THR A 183 -3.56 14.19 19.97
N LYS A 184 -4.34 14.18 21.06
CA LYS A 184 -5.73 14.73 21.05
C LYS A 184 -5.75 16.24 20.76
N GLU A 185 -4.70 16.96 21.14
CA GLU A 185 -4.59 18.41 20.92
C GLU A 185 -4.53 18.73 19.42
N HIS A 186 -3.91 17.89 18.59
CA HIS A 186 -3.93 18.03 17.14
C HIS A 186 -5.35 17.85 16.57
N ILE A 187 -6.13 16.92 17.13
CA ILE A 187 -7.53 16.72 16.76
C ILE A 187 -8.37 17.90 17.19
N GLU A 188 -8.21 18.35 18.45
CA GLU A 188 -8.91 19.50 19.00
C GLU A 188 -8.65 20.78 18.21
N ALA A 189 -7.41 21.03 17.82
CA ALA A 189 -7.04 22.18 17.00
C ALA A 189 -7.82 22.23 15.68
N LEU A 190 -8.04 21.09 15.03
CA LEU A 190 -8.79 21.00 13.78
C LEU A 190 -10.30 21.18 13.98
N LEU A 191 -10.85 20.68 15.08
CA LEU A 191 -12.29 20.72 15.36
C LEU A 191 -12.74 22.07 15.96
N LYS A 192 -11.83 22.88 16.53
CA LYS A 192 -12.13 24.12 17.24
C LYS A 192 -11.54 25.38 16.58
N THR A 193 -11.25 25.35 15.28
CA THR A 193 -10.58 26.46 14.56
C THR A 193 -11.55 27.60 14.14
N GLY A 194 -12.73 27.70 14.74
CA GLY A 194 -13.74 28.72 14.37
C GLY A 194 -14.35 28.48 13.00
N GLU A 195 -14.33 29.48 12.11
CA GLU A 195 -14.92 29.38 10.76
C GLU A 195 -14.27 28.31 9.88
N HIS A 196 -13.04 27.91 10.19
CA HIS A 196 -12.29 26.90 9.45
C HIS A 196 -12.27 25.54 10.14
N SER A 197 -13.17 25.31 11.09
CA SER A 197 -13.27 24.06 11.82
C SER A 197 -13.71 22.90 10.93
N TRP A 198 -13.22 21.73 11.26
CA TRP A 198 -13.64 20.45 10.68
C TRP A 198 -14.80 19.90 11.51
N SER A 199 -15.80 19.31 10.87
CA SER A 199 -16.68 18.40 11.57
C SER A 199 -15.93 17.08 11.82
N LEU A 200 -16.35 16.34 12.85
CA LEU A 200 -15.68 15.06 13.17
C LEU A 200 -15.77 14.06 12.01
N ALA A 201 -16.90 14.03 11.30
CA ALA A 201 -17.08 13.15 10.14
C ALA A 201 -16.17 13.54 8.96
N GLU A 202 -16.05 14.85 8.66
CA GLU A 202 -15.10 15.33 7.63
C GLU A 202 -13.66 14.98 8.01
N LEU A 203 -13.31 15.17 9.29
CA LEU A 203 -11.96 14.88 9.76
C LEU A 203 -11.62 13.39 9.64
N VAL A 204 -12.51 12.50 10.06
CA VAL A 204 -12.30 11.06 9.93
C VAL A 204 -12.15 10.65 8.47
N GLN A 205 -12.96 11.18 7.55
CA GLN A 205 -12.77 10.92 6.13
C GLN A 205 -11.41 11.44 5.63
N ALA A 206 -10.98 12.62 6.07
CA ALA A 206 -9.68 13.18 5.71
C ALA A 206 -8.53 12.32 6.25
N LEU A 207 -8.63 11.81 7.49
CA LEU A 207 -7.62 10.92 8.08
C LEU A 207 -7.49 9.60 7.28
N VAL A 208 -8.62 9.01 6.88
CA VAL A 208 -8.62 7.81 6.03
C VAL A 208 -7.97 8.11 4.68
N LEU A 209 -8.32 9.23 4.04
CA LEU A 209 -7.71 9.63 2.77
C LEU A 209 -6.19 9.85 2.90
N LEU A 210 -5.75 10.59 3.93
CA LEU A 210 -4.32 10.84 4.16
C LEU A 210 -3.55 9.54 4.33
N THR A 211 -4.00 8.66 5.23
CA THR A 211 -3.31 7.38 5.51
C THR A 211 -3.33 6.46 4.29
N HIS A 212 -4.44 6.45 3.54
CA HIS A 212 -4.56 5.68 2.31
C HIS A 212 -3.53 6.12 1.26
N TYR A 213 -3.38 7.43 1.01
CA TYR A 213 -2.45 7.93 0.00
C TYR A 213 -0.99 7.92 0.46
N HIS A 214 -0.71 8.02 1.74
CA HIS A 214 0.64 7.78 2.26
C HIS A 214 1.09 6.33 2.02
N SER A 215 0.21 5.37 2.26
CA SER A 215 0.52 3.96 2.04
C SER A 215 0.53 3.59 0.55
N LEU A 216 -0.35 4.20 -0.25
CA LEU A 216 -0.36 3.99 -1.70
C LEU A 216 0.92 4.53 -2.37
N ALA A 217 1.49 5.63 -1.87
CA ALA A 217 2.79 6.12 -2.31
C ALA A 217 3.89 5.07 -2.07
N SER A 218 3.86 4.36 -0.92
CA SER A 218 4.78 3.24 -0.68
C SER A 218 4.65 2.14 -1.73
N PHE A 219 3.43 1.77 -2.11
CA PHE A 219 3.19 0.78 -3.16
C PHE A 219 3.72 1.23 -4.53
N VAL A 220 3.47 2.51 -4.89
CA VAL A 220 3.96 3.09 -6.15
C VAL A 220 5.47 2.97 -6.26
N PHE A 221 6.20 3.36 -5.22
CA PHE A 221 7.66 3.26 -5.19
C PHE A 221 8.16 1.82 -5.04
N GLY A 222 7.50 1.01 -4.21
CA GLY A 222 7.85 -0.38 -3.98
C GLY A 222 7.75 -1.23 -5.25
N CYS A 223 6.72 -1.03 -6.05
CA CYS A 223 6.53 -1.73 -7.32
C CYS A 223 7.14 -0.98 -8.53
N GLY A 224 7.72 0.20 -8.33
CA GLY A 224 8.30 1.00 -9.42
C GLY A 224 7.29 1.36 -10.49
N ILE A 225 6.08 1.82 -10.10
CA ILE A 225 5.00 2.17 -11.03
C ILE A 225 5.45 3.32 -11.95
N ASN A 226 5.31 3.13 -13.24
CA ASN A 226 5.62 4.14 -14.25
C ASN A 226 4.46 5.14 -14.41
N PRO A 227 4.77 6.40 -14.83
CA PRO A 227 3.73 7.34 -15.26
C PRO A 227 2.92 6.81 -16.44
N GLU A 228 1.66 7.22 -16.55
CA GLU A 228 0.80 6.89 -17.68
C GLU A 228 1.30 7.54 -18.95
N ALA A 229 1.20 6.84 -20.08
CA ALA A 229 1.52 7.40 -21.38
C ALA A 229 0.59 8.59 -21.67
N GLY A 230 1.16 9.79 -21.83
CA GLY A 230 0.42 11.03 -22.09
C GLY A 230 0.29 12.00 -20.91
N GLN A 231 0.77 11.67 -19.71
CA GLN A 231 0.85 12.60 -18.57
C GLN A 231 2.07 13.54 -18.61
N ASP A 232 2.97 13.43 -19.61
CA ASP A 232 4.13 14.31 -19.80
C ASP A 232 3.77 15.74 -20.28
N GLY A 233 2.50 16.09 -20.31
CA GLY A 233 1.98 17.38 -20.76
C GLY A 233 1.74 18.39 -19.64
N GLY A 234 2.78 19.01 -19.09
CA GLY A 234 2.57 20.26 -18.37
C GLY A 234 3.51 20.54 -17.21
N HIS A 235 4.44 21.40 -17.48
CA HIS A 235 5.37 22.15 -16.64
C HIS A 235 6.75 21.53 -16.39
N GLY A 236 7.70 21.94 -17.22
CA GLY A 236 9.13 21.86 -16.93
C GLY A 236 9.86 20.70 -17.61
N CYS A 237 9.61 20.45 -18.89
CA CYS A 237 10.52 19.65 -19.70
C CYS A 237 11.86 20.37 -19.84
N ARG A 238 12.84 19.96 -19.04
CA ARG A 238 14.23 20.14 -19.45
C ARG A 238 14.51 19.03 -20.46
N PRO A 239 14.94 19.34 -21.69
CA PRO A 239 15.29 18.31 -22.66
C PRO A 239 16.41 17.43 -22.11
N PRO A 240 16.42 16.12 -22.42
CA PRO A 240 17.52 15.24 -22.02
C PRO A 240 18.81 15.76 -22.64
N SER A 241 19.80 16.01 -21.80
CA SER A 241 21.15 16.33 -22.28
C SER A 241 21.68 15.15 -23.10
N PRO A 242 22.14 15.36 -24.34
CA PRO A 242 22.73 14.30 -25.13
C PRO A 242 24.18 14.15 -24.70
N HIS A 243 24.48 13.32 -23.73
CA HIS A 243 25.82 12.75 -23.45
C HIS A 243 25.77 11.92 -22.19
N SER A 244 25.57 10.63 -22.36
CA SER A 244 26.37 9.59 -21.71
C SER A 244 26.19 8.29 -22.52
N ASP A 245 27.02 8.16 -23.52
CA ASP A 245 27.42 6.86 -24.05
C ASP A 245 28.10 6.08 -22.92
N GLY A 246 27.34 5.26 -22.24
CA GLY A 246 27.83 4.20 -21.40
C GLY A 246 27.88 2.94 -22.23
N SER A 247 29.02 2.61 -22.78
CA SER A 247 29.32 1.30 -23.36
C SER A 247 28.84 0.19 -22.43
N PRO A 248 28.23 -0.90 -22.96
CA PRO A 248 27.99 -2.09 -22.19
C PRO A 248 29.32 -2.73 -21.86
N THR A 249 29.80 -2.56 -20.64
CA THR A 249 30.83 -3.44 -20.10
C THR A 249 30.24 -4.82 -20.06
N ALA A 250 30.79 -5.71 -20.86
CA ALA A 250 30.55 -7.14 -20.82
C ALA A 250 30.78 -7.62 -19.38
N GLU A 251 29.69 -7.97 -18.71
CA GLU A 251 29.79 -8.72 -17.48
C GLU A 251 30.16 -10.16 -17.84
N ASP A 252 31.32 -10.47 -17.33
CA ASP A 252 32.01 -11.75 -17.34
C ASP A 252 31.04 -12.90 -16.99
N GLY A 253 31.05 -13.92 -17.85
CA GLY A 253 30.28 -15.13 -17.69
C GLY A 253 30.73 -15.94 -16.48
N THR A 254 30.06 -15.73 -15.35
CA THR A 254 30.13 -16.68 -14.24
C THR A 254 29.00 -17.69 -14.39
N GLY A 255 29.41 -18.88 -14.82
CA GLY A 255 28.52 -19.97 -15.14
C GLY A 255 27.66 -20.46 -13.98
N CYS A 256 26.49 -20.93 -14.31
CA CYS A 256 25.69 -22.07 -13.80
C CYS A 256 25.68 -22.47 -12.31
N SER A 257 26.21 -21.71 -11.36
CA SER A 257 26.04 -22.00 -9.93
C SER A 257 24.80 -21.36 -9.30
N GLY A 258 24.29 -20.32 -9.90
CA GLY A 258 23.18 -19.52 -9.35
C GLY A 258 21.86 -20.28 -9.12
N GLY A 259 21.60 -21.34 -9.86
CA GLY A 259 20.36 -22.13 -9.71
C GLY A 259 20.34 -23.03 -8.46
N ARG A 260 21.50 -23.55 -8.04
CA ARG A 260 21.55 -24.40 -6.83
C ARG A 260 21.51 -23.58 -5.54
N ASP A 261 22.14 -22.42 -5.53
CA ASP A 261 22.12 -21.51 -4.37
C ASP A 261 20.71 -20.94 -4.14
N ALA A 262 19.96 -20.73 -5.20
CA ALA A 262 18.58 -20.30 -5.21
C ALA A 262 17.61 -21.26 -4.53
N VAL A 263 17.65 -22.51 -4.98
CA VAL A 263 16.83 -23.59 -4.42
C VAL A 263 17.16 -23.76 -2.93
N ARG A 264 18.44 -23.71 -2.59
CA ARG A 264 18.92 -23.85 -1.22
C ARG A 264 18.47 -22.72 -0.29
N GLU A 265 18.37 -21.48 -0.79
CA GLU A 265 17.90 -20.32 -0.02
C GLU A 265 16.41 -20.45 0.29
N VAL A 266 15.60 -20.87 -0.67
CA VAL A 266 14.17 -21.13 -0.50
C VAL A 266 13.92 -22.32 0.43
N GLU A 267 14.65 -23.42 0.25
CA GLU A 267 14.59 -24.60 1.10
C GLU A 267 14.95 -24.27 2.56
N ALA A 268 16.00 -23.47 2.78
CA ALA A 268 16.40 -23.02 4.11
C ALA A 268 15.33 -22.13 4.79
N LEU A 269 14.60 -21.31 4.03
CA LEU A 269 13.48 -20.56 4.56
C LEU A 269 12.30 -21.47 4.95
N MET A 270 11.99 -22.45 4.09
CA MET A 270 10.95 -23.44 4.37
C MET A 270 11.28 -24.27 5.62
N GLU A 271 12.53 -24.71 5.75
CA GLU A 271 13.01 -25.44 6.92
C GLU A 271 12.89 -24.59 8.20
N ARG A 272 13.30 -23.33 8.16
CA ARG A 272 13.13 -22.40 9.31
C ARG A 272 11.66 -22.21 9.70
N MET A 273 10.75 -22.07 8.73
CA MET A 273 9.31 -21.99 9.01
C MET A 273 8.78 -23.28 9.63
N GLN A 274 9.26 -24.44 9.19
CA GLN A 274 8.86 -25.73 9.75
C GLN A 274 9.37 -25.89 11.19
N LEU A 275 10.65 -25.58 11.45
CA LEU A 275 11.25 -25.65 12.78
C LEU A 275 10.53 -24.73 13.78
N LEU A 276 10.21 -23.48 13.36
CA LEU A 276 9.44 -22.56 14.19
C LEU A 276 8.03 -23.08 14.52
N ARG A 277 7.38 -23.70 13.55
CA ARG A 277 6.06 -24.30 13.77
C ARG A 277 6.11 -25.47 14.75
N ASP A 278 7.13 -26.29 14.62
CA ASP A 278 7.30 -27.46 15.49
C ASP A 278 7.69 -27.03 16.92
N SER A 279 8.57 -26.02 17.08
CA SER A 279 8.92 -25.47 18.38
C SER A 279 7.74 -24.79 19.08
N GLN A 280 6.88 -24.08 18.36
CA GLN A 280 5.66 -23.50 18.93
C GLN A 280 4.66 -24.53 19.47
N ARG A 281 4.76 -25.77 19.03
CA ARG A 281 3.93 -26.89 19.57
C ARG A 281 4.52 -27.54 20.82
N GLU A 282 5.81 -27.38 21.04
CA GLU A 282 6.55 -28.07 22.11
C GLU A 282 6.87 -27.16 23.31
N GLU A 283 6.93 -25.84 23.12
CA GLU A 283 7.31 -24.90 24.18
C GLU A 283 6.08 -24.39 24.97
N GLU A 284 6.18 -24.43 26.31
CA GLU A 284 5.41 -23.56 27.20
C GLU A 284 5.72 -22.11 26.80
N GLY A 285 4.70 -21.38 26.34
CA GLY A 285 4.83 -20.14 25.61
C GLY A 285 5.77 -19.11 26.23
N VAL A 286 6.48 -18.39 25.40
CA VAL A 286 7.31 -17.21 25.73
C VAL A 286 6.49 -16.23 26.57
N THR A 287 7.03 -15.77 27.68
CA THR A 287 6.34 -14.84 28.58
C THR A 287 6.15 -13.46 27.92
N GLN A 288 5.12 -12.71 28.34
CA GLN A 288 4.88 -11.35 27.82
C GLN A 288 6.06 -10.42 28.07
N GLU A 289 6.82 -10.61 29.15
CA GLU A 289 8.03 -9.83 29.46
C GLU A 289 9.15 -10.14 28.47
N GLU A 290 9.34 -11.39 28.09
CA GLU A 290 10.31 -11.77 27.06
C GLU A 290 9.91 -11.24 25.70
N MET A 291 8.64 -11.30 25.30
CA MET A 291 8.15 -10.72 24.05
C MET A 291 8.36 -9.20 24.01
N ALA A 292 8.13 -8.51 25.14
CA ALA A 292 8.41 -7.08 25.25
C ALA A 292 9.90 -6.78 25.09
N THR A 293 10.77 -7.61 25.70
CA THR A 293 12.22 -7.48 25.57
C THR A 293 12.68 -7.72 24.13
N ARG A 294 12.17 -8.74 23.47
CA ARG A 294 12.45 -9.04 22.05
C ARG A 294 11.96 -7.92 21.13
N PHE A 295 10.80 -7.30 21.42
CA PHE A 295 10.33 -6.13 20.70
C PHE A 295 11.28 -4.94 20.83
N GLU A 296 11.76 -4.62 22.06
CA GLU A 296 12.70 -3.53 22.28
C GLU A 296 14.05 -3.80 21.57
N LEU A 297 14.49 -5.05 21.56
CA LEU A 297 15.69 -5.46 20.82
C LEU A 297 15.49 -5.24 19.31
N GLU A 298 14.42 -5.75 18.71
CA GLU A 298 14.12 -5.58 17.28
C GLU A 298 13.96 -4.12 16.90
N LYS A 299 13.30 -3.34 17.75
CA LYS A 299 13.19 -1.89 17.58
C LYS A 299 14.57 -1.22 17.54
N THR A 300 15.50 -1.64 18.38
CA THR A 300 16.87 -1.13 18.42
C THR A 300 17.68 -1.60 17.21
N GLU A 301 17.58 -2.88 16.84
CA GLU A 301 18.24 -3.43 15.66
C GLU A 301 17.76 -2.77 14.36
N SER A 302 16.51 -2.30 14.31
CA SER A 302 15.98 -1.59 13.16
C SER A 302 16.77 -0.32 12.82
N LEU A 303 17.51 0.27 13.79
CA LEU A 303 18.42 1.38 13.53
C LEU A 303 19.57 1.01 12.59
N LEU A 304 20.03 -0.25 12.65
CA LEU A 304 21.12 -0.77 11.82
C LEU A 304 20.65 -1.09 10.41
N VAL A 305 19.33 -1.12 10.20
CA VAL A 305 18.67 -1.38 8.93
C VAL A 305 18.30 -0.05 8.29
N ALA A 306 19.27 0.83 8.06
CA ALA A 306 19.05 2.07 7.32
C ALA A 306 19.31 1.86 5.83
N PRO A 307 18.53 2.47 4.93
CA PRO A 307 18.93 2.55 3.54
C PRO A 307 20.27 3.27 3.47
N SER A 308 21.21 2.73 2.68
CA SER A 308 22.46 3.43 2.39
C SER A 308 22.12 4.81 1.81
N ASP A 309 22.85 5.85 2.24
CA ASP A 309 22.73 7.18 1.65
C ASP A 309 23.12 7.08 0.17
N GLY A 310 22.11 6.79 -0.65
CA GLY A 310 22.22 6.91 -2.10
C GLY A 310 22.29 8.40 -2.47
N PRO A 311 22.75 8.74 -3.68
CA PRO A 311 22.78 10.13 -4.12
C PRO A 311 21.39 10.75 -3.89
N ASP A 312 21.37 11.86 -3.15
CA ASP A 312 20.16 12.63 -2.93
C ASP A 312 19.47 12.86 -4.26
N ARG A 313 18.31 12.23 -4.45
CA ARG A 313 17.46 12.59 -5.59
C ARG A 313 17.16 14.07 -5.43
N ALA A 314 17.60 14.86 -6.40
CA ALA A 314 17.29 16.27 -6.43
C ALA A 314 15.79 16.45 -6.17
N LEU A 315 15.47 17.16 -5.09
CA LEU A 315 14.09 17.42 -4.67
C LEU A 315 13.29 17.89 -5.89
N GLN A 316 12.24 17.16 -6.21
CA GLN A 316 11.41 17.48 -7.38
C GLN A 316 10.59 18.73 -7.05
N SER A 317 11.10 19.88 -7.41
CA SER A 317 10.54 21.19 -7.08
C SER A 317 9.06 21.37 -7.42
N GLY A 318 8.57 20.63 -8.44
CA GLY A 318 7.18 20.75 -8.91
C GLY A 318 6.12 20.24 -7.94
N VAL A 319 6.43 19.29 -7.05
CA VAL A 319 5.46 18.77 -6.06
C VAL A 319 5.66 19.34 -4.67
N LEU A 320 6.80 19.95 -4.39
CA LEU A 320 7.11 20.55 -3.09
C LEU A 320 6.28 21.80 -2.79
N CYS A 321 5.65 22.42 -3.78
CA CYS A 321 4.71 23.53 -3.55
C CYS A 321 3.49 23.13 -2.70
N PHE A 322 3.18 21.83 -2.60
CA PHE A 322 2.11 21.28 -1.75
C PHE A 322 2.59 20.87 -0.35
N VAL A 323 3.85 21.09 -0.02
CA VAL A 323 4.49 20.63 1.21
C VAL A 323 5.03 21.82 1.99
N GLU A 324 4.62 21.95 3.26
CA GLU A 324 5.31 22.76 4.25
C GLU A 324 6.29 21.87 5.02
N ASP A 325 7.41 22.43 5.47
CA ASP A 325 8.46 21.68 6.20
C ASP A 325 8.97 20.44 5.42
N PRO A 326 9.54 20.59 4.21
CA PRO A 326 10.00 19.45 3.41
C PRO A 326 11.11 18.63 4.09
N GLU A 327 11.84 19.23 5.03
CA GLU A 327 12.88 18.57 5.84
C GLU A 327 12.32 17.64 6.92
N PHE A 328 11.00 17.71 7.19
CA PHE A 328 10.36 16.83 8.15
C PHE A 328 10.16 15.45 7.56
N GLY A 329 11.03 14.51 7.93
CA GLY A 329 10.99 13.11 7.47
C GLY A 329 10.84 12.12 8.60
N TYR A 330 10.85 10.84 8.25
CA TYR A 330 10.87 9.76 9.23
C TYR A 330 12.15 9.86 10.08
N LYS A 331 11.99 9.70 11.39
CA LYS A 331 13.10 9.44 12.32
C LYS A 331 12.79 8.13 13.02
N ASP A 332 13.80 7.31 13.13
CA ASP A 332 13.69 6.06 13.84
C ASP A 332 13.03 6.22 15.21
N PHE A 333 12.09 5.34 15.48
CA PHE A 333 11.31 5.36 16.71
C PHE A 333 12.19 5.32 17.96
N THR A 334 13.35 4.69 17.89
CA THR A 334 14.32 4.56 18.97
C THR A 334 15.24 5.75 19.16
N ARG A 335 15.43 6.61 18.16
CA ARG A 335 16.36 7.76 18.21
C ARG A 335 15.75 9.03 18.79
N ARG A 336 14.77 8.94 19.68
CA ARG A 336 14.03 10.12 20.15
C ARG A 336 14.55 10.79 21.39
N GLY A 337 15.70 10.39 21.91
CA GLY A 337 16.23 10.90 23.15
C GLY A 337 15.45 10.44 24.39
N GLU A 338 15.67 11.10 25.52
CA GLU A 338 15.20 10.68 26.85
C GLU A 338 13.67 10.67 27.02
N GLN A 339 12.92 11.28 26.11
CA GLN A 339 11.45 11.35 26.14
C GLN A 339 10.81 10.55 24.99
N ALA A 340 11.26 9.33 24.75
CA ALA A 340 10.57 8.45 23.83
C ALA A 340 9.12 8.25 24.32
N PRO A 341 8.09 8.50 23.47
CA PRO A 341 6.72 8.23 23.88
C PRO A 341 6.56 6.75 24.20
N PRO A 342 5.67 6.39 25.11
CA PRO A 342 5.45 5.00 25.46
C PRO A 342 5.10 4.19 24.20
N THR A 343 5.59 2.97 24.14
CA THR A 343 5.25 2.03 23.09
C THR A 343 3.73 1.90 22.98
N PHE A 344 3.20 1.96 21.77
CA PHE A 344 1.80 1.72 21.54
C PHE A 344 1.54 0.20 21.58
N ARG A 345 0.81 -0.26 22.57
CA ARG A 345 0.39 -1.66 22.65
C ARG A 345 -0.86 -1.87 21.80
N ALA A 346 -0.81 -2.81 20.87
CA ALA A 346 -1.95 -3.10 20.01
C ALA A 346 -3.20 -3.48 20.82
N GLN A 347 -3.03 -4.19 21.93
CA GLN A 347 -4.13 -4.59 22.83
C GLN A 347 -4.84 -3.39 23.50
N ASP A 348 -4.18 -2.24 23.63
CA ASP A 348 -4.78 -1.04 24.22
C ASP A 348 -5.72 -0.31 23.25
N TYR A 349 -5.54 -0.53 21.94
CA TYR A 349 -6.37 0.05 20.89
C TYR A 349 -6.24 -0.79 19.61
N THR A 350 -7.14 -1.77 19.45
CA THR A 350 -7.16 -2.67 18.30
C THR A 350 -7.92 -2.08 17.13
N TRP A 351 -7.69 -2.61 15.94
CA TRP A 351 -8.53 -2.32 14.78
C TRP A 351 -9.93 -2.89 14.98
N GLU A 352 -10.02 -4.14 15.40
CA GLU A 352 -11.26 -4.91 15.51
C GLU A 352 -12.23 -4.31 16.52
N ASP A 353 -11.77 -3.98 17.73
CA ASP A 353 -12.62 -3.51 18.81
C ASP A 353 -12.87 -2.01 18.79
N HIS A 354 -11.93 -1.23 18.26
CA HIS A 354 -11.93 0.23 18.40
C HIS A 354 -11.96 0.97 17.06
N GLY A 355 -10.94 0.75 16.20
CA GLY A 355 -10.76 1.51 14.96
C GLY A 355 -11.91 1.30 13.99
N PHE A 356 -12.27 0.05 13.73
CA PHE A 356 -13.40 -0.34 12.90
C PHE A 356 -14.72 0.29 13.38
N SER A 357 -15.03 0.15 14.65
CA SER A 357 -16.26 0.67 15.25
C SER A 357 -16.36 2.20 15.15
N LEU A 358 -15.25 2.92 15.39
CA LEU A 358 -15.20 4.36 15.31
C LEU A 358 -15.44 4.85 13.86
N ILE A 359 -14.78 4.24 12.88
CA ILE A 359 -14.95 4.60 11.47
C ILE A 359 -16.38 4.33 11.02
N ASN A 360 -16.92 3.14 11.27
CA ASN A 360 -18.30 2.81 10.86
C ASN A 360 -19.35 3.72 11.45
N ARG A 361 -19.14 4.24 12.65
CA ARG A 361 -20.07 5.20 13.28
C ARG A 361 -20.04 6.57 12.60
N LEU A 362 -18.87 7.02 12.12
CA LEU A 362 -18.67 8.37 11.61
C LEU A 362 -18.64 8.43 10.07
N TYR A 363 -18.26 7.35 9.44
CA TYR A 363 -18.21 7.19 7.99
C TYR A 363 -18.55 5.73 7.64
N PRO A 364 -19.86 5.41 7.58
CA PRO A 364 -20.35 4.06 7.27
C PRO A 364 -19.72 3.50 5.98
N ASP A 365 -19.71 2.18 5.86
CA ASP A 365 -19.18 1.39 4.75
C ASP A 365 -17.65 1.42 4.58
N VAL A 366 -16.97 2.52 4.93
CA VAL A 366 -15.50 2.60 4.83
C VAL A 366 -14.82 1.62 5.78
N GLY A 367 -15.30 1.50 7.01
CA GLY A 367 -14.74 0.57 7.99
C GLY A 367 -14.77 -0.86 7.48
N GLN A 368 -15.90 -1.29 6.92
CA GLN A 368 -16.05 -2.64 6.37
C GLN A 368 -15.14 -2.90 5.18
N LEU A 369 -15.00 -1.92 4.25
CA LEU A 369 -14.12 -2.06 3.10
C LEU A 369 -12.63 -2.07 3.48
N LEU A 370 -12.24 -1.29 4.51
CA LEU A 370 -10.88 -1.33 5.03
C LEU A 370 -10.59 -2.68 5.69
N ASP A 371 -11.54 -3.18 6.51
CA ASP A 371 -11.41 -4.49 7.14
C ASP A 371 -11.31 -5.61 6.11
N GLU A 372 -12.19 -5.61 5.08
CA GLU A 372 -12.12 -6.56 3.96
C GLU A 372 -10.73 -6.53 3.29
N LYS A 373 -10.15 -5.34 3.03
CA LYS A 373 -8.81 -5.23 2.45
C LYS A 373 -7.72 -5.82 3.35
N PHE A 374 -7.75 -5.50 4.64
CA PHE A 374 -6.78 -6.04 5.59
C PHE A 374 -6.87 -7.56 5.66
N GLN A 375 -8.08 -8.11 5.76
CA GLN A 375 -8.32 -9.55 5.80
C GLN A 375 -7.90 -10.23 4.48
N VAL A 376 -8.27 -9.66 3.34
CA VAL A 376 -7.91 -10.22 2.03
C VAL A 376 -6.41 -10.26 1.86
N VAL A 377 -5.69 -9.16 2.08
CA VAL A 377 -4.24 -9.12 1.86
C VAL A 377 -3.49 -10.04 2.83
N TYR A 378 -3.94 -10.11 4.07
CA TYR A 378 -3.34 -10.95 5.08
C TYR A 378 -3.57 -12.45 4.80
N ASN A 379 -4.76 -12.79 4.29
CA ASN A 379 -5.19 -14.17 4.01
C ASN A 379 -5.01 -14.58 2.54
N LEU A 380 -4.43 -13.71 1.68
CA LEU A 380 -4.03 -14.13 0.35
C LEU A 380 -3.09 -15.33 0.46
N THR A 381 -3.68 -16.51 0.42
CA THR A 381 -2.95 -17.78 0.50
C THR A 381 -2.42 -18.15 -0.89
N TYR A 382 -1.32 -17.54 -1.26
CA TYR A 382 -0.45 -18.24 -2.18
C TYR A 382 0.30 -19.27 -1.34
N ASN A 383 -0.23 -20.48 -1.26
CA ASN A 383 0.48 -21.61 -0.65
C ASN A 383 1.68 -21.99 -1.54
N THR A 384 2.42 -20.98 -2.00
CA THR A 384 3.58 -21.14 -2.87
C THR A 384 4.73 -20.27 -2.36
N ILE A 385 5.91 -20.81 -2.41
CA ILE A 385 7.18 -20.10 -2.27
C ILE A 385 8.02 -20.43 -3.49
N ALA A 386 8.22 -19.46 -4.38
CA ALA A 386 8.94 -19.63 -5.63
C ALA A 386 8.37 -20.78 -6.49
N MET A 387 9.02 -21.93 -6.52
CA MET A 387 8.60 -23.12 -7.27
C MET A 387 7.84 -24.14 -6.41
N HIS A 388 7.78 -23.95 -5.10
CA HIS A 388 7.19 -24.92 -4.18
C HIS A 388 5.71 -24.57 -3.93
N CYS A 389 4.82 -25.57 -4.07
CA CYS A 389 3.39 -25.46 -3.79
C CYS A 389 3.05 -26.13 -2.45
N GLY A 390 1.94 -25.71 -1.82
CA GLY A 390 1.45 -26.29 -0.58
C GLY A 390 2.19 -25.83 0.68
N VAL A 391 2.96 -24.75 0.61
CA VAL A 391 3.69 -24.18 1.75
C VAL A 391 2.82 -23.16 2.47
N ASP A 392 2.61 -23.34 3.77
CA ASP A 392 1.94 -22.35 4.59
C ASP A 392 2.88 -21.16 4.87
N THR A 393 2.55 -20.01 4.29
CA THR A 393 3.31 -18.76 4.43
C THR A 393 2.76 -17.81 5.50
N SER A 394 1.81 -18.25 6.35
CA SER A 394 1.14 -17.39 7.33
C SER A 394 2.12 -16.74 8.32
N MET A 395 3.09 -17.49 8.82
CA MET A 395 4.12 -16.97 9.73
C MET A 395 4.96 -15.87 9.07
N LEU A 396 5.35 -16.06 7.81
CA LEU A 396 6.12 -15.09 7.05
C LEU A 396 5.32 -13.78 6.81
N ARG A 397 4.04 -13.91 6.48
CA ARG A 397 3.15 -12.74 6.32
C ARG A 397 2.96 -12.01 7.64
N ARG A 398 2.77 -12.74 8.75
CA ARG A 398 2.69 -12.18 10.11
C ARG A 398 3.99 -11.46 10.49
N ALA A 399 5.13 -12.04 10.18
CA ALA A 399 6.43 -11.40 10.43
C ALA A 399 6.58 -10.08 9.67
N ILE A 400 6.21 -10.03 8.39
CA ILE A 400 6.23 -8.80 7.59
C ILE A 400 5.30 -7.74 8.20
N TRP A 401 4.06 -8.10 8.50
CA TRP A 401 3.06 -7.19 9.09
C TRP A 401 3.54 -6.61 10.41
N ASN A 402 3.96 -7.46 11.32
CA ASN A 402 4.41 -7.04 12.65
C ASN A 402 5.72 -6.25 12.60
N TYR A 403 6.61 -6.53 11.64
CA TYR A 403 7.80 -5.71 11.44
C TYR A 403 7.46 -4.29 10.95
N VAL A 404 6.52 -4.13 10.04
CA VAL A 404 6.02 -2.80 9.64
C VAL A 404 5.43 -2.06 10.83
N HIS A 405 4.60 -2.71 11.63
CA HIS A 405 4.05 -2.11 12.86
C HIS A 405 5.16 -1.76 13.86
N CYS A 406 6.16 -2.61 14.03
CA CYS A 406 7.30 -2.38 14.92
C CYS A 406 8.07 -1.10 14.55
N VAL A 407 8.39 -0.87 13.27
CA VAL A 407 9.09 0.36 12.84
C VAL A 407 8.25 1.61 13.01
N PHE A 408 6.93 1.48 13.17
CA PHE A 408 6.02 2.56 13.56
C PHE A 408 5.71 2.59 15.07
N GLY A 409 6.37 1.75 15.88
CA GLY A 409 6.26 1.75 17.34
C GLY A 409 5.02 1.06 17.89
N ILE A 410 4.37 0.18 17.15
CA ILE A 410 3.24 -0.63 17.58
C ILE A 410 3.74 -2.01 17.99
N ARG A 411 3.42 -2.41 19.23
CA ARG A 411 3.80 -3.70 19.80
C ARG A 411 2.58 -4.60 19.96
N TYR A 412 2.74 -5.86 19.56
CA TYR A 412 1.79 -6.95 19.83
C TYR A 412 2.31 -7.79 20.98
N ASP A 413 1.47 -8.04 22.01
CA ASP A 413 1.85 -8.81 23.19
C ASP A 413 1.78 -10.33 22.94
N ASP A 414 1.13 -10.76 21.87
CA ASP A 414 0.95 -12.14 21.44
C ASP A 414 1.88 -12.57 20.31
N TYR A 415 2.91 -11.77 20.00
CA TYR A 415 3.84 -12.04 18.92
C TYR A 415 5.29 -12.08 19.40
N ASP A 416 5.98 -13.16 19.02
CA ASP A 416 7.41 -13.29 19.26
C ASP A 416 8.24 -12.59 18.20
N TYR A 417 8.81 -11.45 18.54
CA TYR A 417 9.65 -10.67 17.62
C TYR A 417 10.97 -11.34 17.26
N GLY A 418 11.37 -12.41 17.96
CA GLY A 418 12.49 -13.27 17.56
C GLY A 418 12.30 -13.90 16.18
N GLU A 419 11.03 -14.16 15.79
CA GLU A 419 10.70 -14.70 14.45
C GLU A 419 11.06 -13.75 13.31
N VAL A 420 11.01 -12.44 13.53
CA VAL A 420 11.36 -11.43 12.54
C VAL A 420 12.79 -11.66 12.03
N ASN A 421 13.73 -11.92 12.94
CA ASN A 421 15.12 -12.18 12.58
C ASN A 421 15.35 -13.55 11.92
N GLN A 422 14.49 -14.52 12.26
CA GLN A 422 14.58 -15.86 11.70
C GLN A 422 13.96 -15.97 10.29
N LEU A 423 12.88 -15.21 10.03
CA LEU A 423 12.11 -15.29 8.78
C LEU A 423 12.48 -14.20 7.77
N LEU A 424 12.80 -12.99 8.24
CA LEU A 424 13.10 -11.85 7.37
C LEU A 424 14.62 -11.66 7.24
N GLU A 425 15.18 -12.03 6.11
CA GLU A 425 16.58 -11.75 5.81
C GLU A 425 16.87 -10.24 5.78
N ARG A 426 18.12 -9.86 5.96
CA ARG A 426 18.53 -8.45 6.03
C ARG A 426 18.12 -7.65 4.80
N SER A 427 18.24 -8.22 3.60
CA SER A 427 17.86 -7.54 2.36
C SER A 427 16.38 -7.21 2.32
N LEU A 428 15.52 -8.12 2.79
CA LEU A 428 14.08 -7.92 2.89
C LEU A 428 13.74 -6.90 3.98
N LYS A 429 14.38 -6.95 5.16
CA LYS A 429 14.19 -5.92 6.20
C LYS A 429 14.54 -4.52 5.72
N VAL A 430 15.68 -4.35 5.03
CA VAL A 430 16.08 -3.08 4.42
C VAL A 430 15.04 -2.61 3.42
N TYR A 431 14.56 -3.51 2.57
CA TYR A 431 13.50 -3.20 1.60
C TYR A 431 12.20 -2.76 2.27
N ILE A 432 11.68 -3.55 3.23
CA ILE A 432 10.47 -3.25 3.97
C ILE A 432 10.56 -1.87 4.64
N LYS A 433 11.64 -1.61 5.36
CA LYS A 433 11.84 -0.34 6.05
C LYS A 433 11.95 0.84 5.08
N THR A 434 12.63 0.65 3.95
CA THR A 434 12.74 1.70 2.93
C THR A 434 11.37 2.02 2.36
N VAL A 435 10.63 1.02 1.88
CA VAL A 435 9.30 1.21 1.29
C VAL A 435 8.31 1.81 2.28
N ALA A 436 8.34 1.39 3.55
CA ALA A 436 7.44 1.89 4.58
C ALA A 436 7.78 3.31 5.05
N CYS A 437 9.05 3.63 5.24
CA CYS A 437 9.50 4.85 5.94
C CYS A 437 10.14 5.90 5.02
N TYR A 438 10.73 5.49 3.89
CA TYR A 438 11.46 6.32 2.93
C TYR A 438 11.13 5.89 1.49
N PRO A 439 9.84 5.84 1.09
CA PRO A 439 9.44 5.24 -0.18
C PRO A 439 10.17 5.83 -1.38
N GLU A 440 10.47 7.13 -1.36
CA GLU A 440 11.21 7.85 -2.40
C GLU A 440 12.66 7.35 -2.60
N LYS A 441 13.22 6.64 -1.62
CA LYS A 441 14.57 6.04 -1.69
C LYS A 441 14.55 4.61 -2.25
N THR A 442 13.39 4.08 -2.60
CA THR A 442 13.27 2.72 -3.16
C THR A 442 13.90 2.64 -4.55
N THR A 443 14.72 1.62 -4.78
CA THR A 443 15.43 1.41 -6.05
C THR A 443 15.13 0.04 -6.65
N LYS A 444 15.28 -0.08 -7.99
CA LYS A 444 15.18 -1.36 -8.69
C LYS A 444 16.15 -2.40 -8.13
N ARG A 445 17.36 -1.97 -7.74
CA ARG A 445 18.37 -2.85 -7.14
C ARG A 445 17.86 -3.49 -5.84
N MET A 446 17.24 -2.69 -4.94
CA MET A 446 16.69 -3.22 -3.69
C MET A 446 15.56 -4.21 -3.97
N TYR A 447 14.65 -3.88 -4.89
CA TYR A 447 13.58 -4.78 -5.33
C TYR A 447 14.12 -6.09 -5.93
N ALA A 448 15.23 -6.05 -6.69
CA ALA A 448 15.83 -7.23 -7.28
C ALA A 448 16.60 -8.08 -6.26
N GLN A 449 17.16 -7.46 -5.19
CA GLN A 449 18.01 -8.13 -4.22
C GLN A 449 17.25 -9.02 -3.24
N PHE A 450 16.07 -8.60 -2.77
CA PHE A 450 15.29 -9.46 -1.88
C PHE A 450 14.59 -10.56 -2.69
N TRP A 451 14.61 -11.75 -2.16
CA TRP A 451 13.94 -12.91 -2.76
C TRP A 451 14.21 -13.05 -4.27
N ARG A 452 15.44 -13.16 -4.66
CA ARG A 452 15.88 -13.19 -6.09
C ARG A 452 15.14 -14.22 -6.93
N HIS A 453 14.70 -15.31 -6.31
CA HIS A 453 14.11 -16.48 -6.97
C HIS A 453 12.59 -16.55 -6.84
N PHE A 454 12.00 -15.58 -6.18
CA PHE A 454 10.54 -15.47 -6.05
C PHE A 454 9.93 -14.83 -7.30
N LYS A 455 8.69 -15.21 -7.58
CA LYS A 455 7.91 -14.64 -8.68
C LYS A 455 7.62 -13.17 -8.41
N HIS A 456 7.48 -12.37 -9.45
CA HIS A 456 7.09 -10.96 -9.29
C HIS A 456 5.73 -10.81 -8.61
N SER A 457 4.79 -11.73 -8.84
CA SER A 457 3.50 -11.75 -8.12
C SER A 457 3.68 -11.88 -6.60
N GLU A 458 4.61 -12.72 -6.13
CA GLU A 458 4.90 -12.86 -4.70
C GLU A 458 5.53 -11.58 -4.13
N LYS A 459 6.43 -10.93 -4.87
CA LYS A 459 7.01 -9.62 -4.48
C LYS A 459 5.96 -8.51 -4.46
N VAL A 460 5.00 -8.52 -5.38
CA VAL A 460 3.85 -7.61 -5.36
C VAL A 460 3.00 -7.87 -4.13
N HIS A 461 2.75 -9.12 -3.76
CA HIS A 461 2.03 -9.45 -2.53
C HIS A 461 2.73 -8.88 -1.28
N VAL A 462 4.07 -8.96 -1.19
CA VAL A 462 4.82 -8.28 -0.12
C VAL A 462 4.51 -6.78 -0.11
N ASN A 463 4.50 -6.12 -1.27
CA ASN A 463 4.18 -4.69 -1.35
C ASN A 463 2.73 -4.37 -0.97
N LEU A 464 1.78 -5.26 -1.22
CA LEU A 464 0.40 -5.13 -0.75
C LEU A 464 0.30 -5.27 0.78
N LEU A 465 1.05 -6.21 1.38
CA LEU A 465 1.16 -6.32 2.85
C LEU A 465 1.76 -5.05 3.45
N LEU A 466 2.82 -4.49 2.85
CA LEU A 466 3.43 -3.24 3.29
C LEU A 466 2.45 -2.07 3.21
N LEU A 467 1.70 -1.97 2.12
CA LEU A 467 0.67 -0.95 1.93
C LEU A 467 -0.36 -0.98 3.06
N GLU A 468 -0.94 -2.15 3.32
CA GLU A 468 -2.04 -2.26 4.28
C GLU A 468 -1.56 -2.21 5.73
N ALA A 469 -0.43 -2.82 6.06
CA ALA A 469 0.14 -2.72 7.39
C ALA A 469 0.53 -1.29 7.75
N ARG A 470 1.11 -0.54 6.80
CA ARG A 470 1.42 0.88 6.98
C ARG A 470 0.17 1.73 7.15
N LEU A 471 -0.86 1.50 6.31
CA LEU A 471 -2.14 2.18 6.42
C LEU A 471 -2.74 1.97 7.80
N GLN A 472 -2.85 0.72 8.23
CA GLN A 472 -3.42 0.38 9.54
C GLN A 472 -2.62 1.02 10.68
N ALA A 473 -1.28 0.96 10.64
CA ALA A 473 -0.44 1.55 11.68
C ALA A 473 -0.69 3.05 11.85
N ALA A 474 -0.66 3.82 10.76
CA ALA A 474 -0.89 5.25 10.79
C ALA A 474 -2.33 5.60 11.23
N LEU A 475 -3.31 4.84 10.72
CA LEU A 475 -4.72 5.04 11.02
C LEU A 475 -5.04 4.77 12.48
N LEU A 476 -4.47 3.71 13.09
CA LEU A 476 -4.65 3.41 14.52
C LEU A 476 -4.19 4.57 15.41
N TYR A 477 -3.04 5.20 15.12
CA TYR A 477 -2.60 6.38 15.86
C TYR A 477 -3.59 7.54 15.75
N ALA A 478 -4.09 7.83 14.55
CA ALA A 478 -5.05 8.89 14.32
C ALA A 478 -6.37 8.63 15.03
N LEU A 479 -6.92 7.43 14.88
CA LEU A 479 -8.22 7.06 15.49
C LEU A 479 -8.13 7.00 17.02
N ARG A 480 -7.02 6.54 17.58
CA ARG A 480 -6.76 6.59 19.02
C ARG A 480 -6.78 8.03 19.54
N ALA A 481 -6.18 8.97 18.81
CA ALA A 481 -6.23 10.39 19.18
C ALA A 481 -7.65 10.96 19.10
N VAL A 482 -8.43 10.59 18.07
CA VAL A 482 -9.85 10.94 17.95
C VAL A 482 -10.66 10.37 19.13
N THR A 483 -10.47 9.10 19.46
CA THR A 483 -11.16 8.47 20.61
C THR A 483 -10.84 9.22 21.90
N ARG A 484 -9.58 9.55 22.17
CA ARG A 484 -9.16 10.31 23.35
C ARG A 484 -9.72 11.73 23.41
N TYR A 485 -10.03 12.32 22.27
CA TYR A 485 -10.70 13.62 22.20
C TYR A 485 -12.19 13.48 22.55
N MET A 486 -12.83 12.35 22.20
CA MET A 486 -14.25 12.11 22.42
C MET A 486 -14.59 11.63 23.83
N THR A 487 -13.60 11.10 24.55
CA THR A 487 -13.67 10.68 25.97
C THR A 487 -13.14 11.77 26.90
#